data_0f86a9c314a64619fe8355dfb1b76c44
#
_entry.id   0f86a9c314a64619fe8355dfb1b76c44
#
_cell.length_a   1.000
_cell.length_b   1.000
_cell.length_c   1.000
_cell.angle_alpha   90.00
_cell.angle_beta   90.00
_cell.angle_gamma   90.00
#
_symmetry.space_group_name_H-M   'P 1'
#
loop_
_entity.id
_entity.type
_entity.pdbx_description
1 polymer ?
#
loop_
_entity_poly.entity_id
_entity_poly.type
_entity_poly.pdbx_seq_one_letter_code
_entity_poly.pdbx_strand_id
1 'polypeptide(L)'
;VPETVVKEFIQHRIKDTLDQIERLKAASRKIGRLLGRDPLAHEELQDVEANINKNMMNYLQDAGIEVIRTPNIPLETLIDMAVKKQPPFEEKGEKGFRDAVILFSIIDHMKTNSFSNAILVSVDPIFTHYEVIDRFKEKGQNILIGKSFAEAKEQVKKQIDTKLGAQGEKKKK
;
A
#
# COMPACT_ATOMS: atom_id res chain seq x y z
N VAL A 1 3.36 -4.82 4.60
CA VAL A 1 2.58 -3.77 3.87
C VAL A 1 2.29 -2.62 4.84
N PRO A 2 2.41 -1.33 4.43
CA PRO A 2 2.07 -0.20 5.30
C PRO A 2 0.60 -0.22 5.76
N GLU A 3 0.37 0.09 7.02
CA GLU A 3 -0.97 0.12 7.64
C GLU A 3 -1.93 1.07 6.90
N THR A 4 -1.42 2.20 6.41
CA THR A 4 -2.19 3.17 5.62
C THR A 4 -2.77 2.53 4.36
N VAL A 5 -1.99 1.69 3.67
CA VAL A 5 -2.44 0.96 2.46
C VAL A 5 -3.52 -0.05 2.81
N VAL A 6 -3.37 -0.76 3.93
CA VAL A 6 -4.38 -1.74 4.41
C VAL A 6 -5.68 -1.02 4.74
N LYS A 7 -5.63 0.09 5.47
CA LYS A 7 -6.81 0.90 5.82
C LYS A 7 -7.51 1.44 4.58
N GLU A 8 -6.77 1.93 3.60
CA GLU A 8 -7.33 2.43 2.35
C GLU A 8 -8.04 1.32 1.57
N PHE A 9 -7.39 0.16 1.44
CA PHE A 9 -8.00 -1.00 0.78
C PHE A 9 -9.30 -1.44 1.47
N ILE A 10 -9.30 -1.50 2.80
CA ILE A 10 -10.50 -1.85 3.58
C ILE A 10 -11.62 -0.85 3.31
N GLN A 11 -11.34 0.47 3.36
CA GLN A 11 -12.35 1.50 3.10
C GLN A 11 -12.93 1.41 1.69
N HIS A 12 -12.10 1.15 0.67
CA HIS A 12 -12.59 0.90 -0.69
C HIS A 12 -13.50 -0.32 -0.75
N ARG A 13 -13.12 -1.42 -0.11
CA ARG A 13 -13.94 -2.64 -0.06
C ARG A 13 -15.26 -2.44 0.66
N ILE A 14 -15.27 -1.71 1.78
CA ILE A 14 -16.51 -1.35 2.49
C ILE A 14 -17.43 -0.57 1.56
N LYS A 15 -16.92 0.48 0.94
CA LYS A 15 -17.71 1.31 0.01
C LYS A 15 -18.28 0.48 -1.13
N ASP A 16 -17.46 -0.29 -1.83
CA ASP A 16 -17.90 -1.13 -2.95
C ASP A 16 -18.97 -2.14 -2.51
N THR A 17 -18.79 -2.74 -1.32
CA THR A 17 -19.75 -3.71 -0.78
C THR A 17 -21.09 -3.04 -0.43
N LEU A 18 -21.05 -1.88 0.21
CA LEU A 18 -22.26 -1.12 0.53
C LEU A 18 -23.02 -0.69 -0.72
N ASP A 19 -22.30 -0.23 -1.76
CA ASP A 19 -22.90 0.10 -3.06
C ASP A 19 -23.58 -1.11 -3.72
N GLN A 20 -22.98 -2.31 -3.62
CA GLN A 20 -23.59 -3.55 -4.12
C GLN A 20 -24.84 -3.94 -3.31
N ILE A 21 -24.78 -3.79 -1.99
CA ILE A 21 -25.93 -4.04 -1.10
C ILE A 21 -27.10 -3.13 -1.44
N GLU A 22 -26.86 -1.85 -1.67
CA GLU A 22 -27.94 -0.91 -2.06
C GLU A 22 -28.56 -1.27 -3.42
N ARG A 23 -27.74 -1.69 -4.39
CA ARG A 23 -28.25 -2.20 -5.70
C ARG A 23 -29.09 -3.46 -5.50
N LEU A 24 -28.66 -4.38 -4.65
CA LEU A 24 -29.39 -5.61 -4.32
C LEU A 24 -30.73 -5.29 -3.64
N LYS A 25 -30.74 -4.40 -2.66
CA LYS A 25 -31.97 -3.93 -1.99
C LYS A 25 -32.95 -3.27 -2.99
N ALA A 26 -32.43 -2.47 -3.92
CA ALA A 26 -33.26 -1.85 -4.95
C ALA A 26 -33.89 -2.89 -5.91
N ALA A 27 -33.12 -3.90 -6.31
CA ALA A 27 -33.60 -5.02 -7.11
C ALA A 27 -34.64 -5.85 -6.35
N SER A 28 -34.38 -6.16 -5.06
CA SER A 28 -35.29 -6.90 -4.19
C SER A 28 -36.64 -6.19 -4.06
N ARG A 29 -36.65 -4.88 -3.80
CA ARG A 29 -37.89 -4.09 -3.73
C ARG A 29 -38.72 -4.15 -5.03
N LYS A 30 -38.06 -4.20 -6.19
CA LYS A 30 -38.73 -4.37 -7.49
C LYS A 30 -39.40 -5.74 -7.58
N ILE A 31 -38.68 -6.79 -7.24
CA ILE A 31 -39.17 -8.19 -7.27
C ILE A 31 -40.25 -8.38 -6.21
N GLY A 32 -40.07 -7.84 -5.02
CA GLY A 32 -41.02 -7.91 -3.92
C GLY A 32 -42.39 -7.34 -4.25
N ARG A 33 -42.43 -6.22 -5.00
CA ARG A 33 -43.71 -5.65 -5.50
C ARG A 33 -44.43 -6.59 -6.45
N LEU A 34 -43.72 -7.40 -7.22
CA LEU A 34 -44.33 -8.37 -8.14
C LEU A 34 -44.78 -9.64 -7.42
N LEU A 35 -44.04 -10.05 -6.39
CA LEU A 35 -44.28 -11.30 -5.67
C LEU A 35 -45.15 -11.12 -4.39
N GLY A 36 -45.47 -9.88 -4.00
CA GLY A 36 -46.21 -9.56 -2.75
C GLY A 36 -45.44 -9.92 -1.47
N ARG A 37 -44.11 -10.12 -1.54
CA ARG A 37 -43.25 -10.41 -0.38
C ARG A 37 -41.85 -9.88 -0.61
N ASP A 38 -41.12 -9.54 0.49
CA ASP A 38 -39.70 -9.20 0.38
C ASP A 38 -38.86 -10.47 0.25
N PRO A 39 -38.13 -10.63 -0.86
CA PRO A 39 -37.29 -11.82 -1.09
C PRO A 39 -35.96 -11.80 -0.32
N LEU A 40 -35.56 -10.69 0.30
CA LEU A 40 -34.34 -10.57 1.09
C LEU A 40 -34.65 -10.49 2.58
N ALA A 41 -34.21 -11.49 3.34
CA ALA A 41 -34.14 -11.37 4.79
C ALA A 41 -33.04 -10.38 5.18
N HIS A 42 -33.39 -9.35 5.97
CA HIS A 42 -32.49 -8.25 6.31
C HIS A 42 -31.35 -8.62 7.29
N GLU A 43 -31.39 -9.82 7.89
CA GLU A 43 -30.47 -10.19 8.97
C GLU A 43 -29.03 -10.51 8.50
N GLU A 44 -28.84 -10.89 7.25
CA GLU A 44 -27.50 -11.32 6.75
C GLU A 44 -26.57 -10.16 6.35
N LEU A 45 -27.05 -8.91 6.39
CA LEU A 45 -26.31 -7.74 5.93
C LEU A 45 -25.82 -6.85 7.09
N GLN A 46 -25.84 -7.38 8.33
CA GLN A 46 -25.32 -6.70 9.50
C GLN A 46 -23.80 -6.83 9.60
N ASP A 47 -23.14 -5.81 10.16
CA ASP A 47 -21.71 -5.79 10.46
C ASP A 47 -20.74 -5.96 9.25
N VAL A 48 -21.13 -5.47 8.07
CA VAL A 48 -20.31 -5.52 6.85
C VAL A 48 -18.89 -5.00 7.10
N GLU A 49 -18.76 -3.86 7.76
CA GLU A 49 -17.46 -3.26 8.07
C GLU A 49 -16.61 -4.14 8.97
N ALA A 50 -17.19 -4.66 10.06
CA ALA A 50 -16.49 -5.54 10.98
C ALA A 50 -16.02 -6.84 10.28
N ASN A 51 -16.88 -7.41 9.43
CA ASN A 51 -16.57 -8.61 8.67
C ASN A 51 -15.46 -8.38 7.65
N ILE A 52 -15.48 -7.27 6.91
CA ILE A 52 -14.42 -6.93 5.94
C ILE A 52 -13.10 -6.72 6.66
N ASN A 53 -13.08 -5.97 7.77
CA ASN A 53 -11.89 -5.77 8.58
C ASN A 53 -11.32 -7.10 9.09
N LYS A 54 -12.15 -7.93 9.70
CA LYS A 54 -11.73 -9.24 10.23
C LYS A 54 -11.17 -10.13 9.14
N ASN A 55 -11.85 -10.25 7.99
CA ASN A 55 -11.42 -11.10 6.90
C ASN A 55 -10.09 -10.62 6.29
N MET A 56 -9.89 -9.31 6.17
CA MET A 56 -8.63 -8.76 5.69
C MET A 56 -7.49 -9.07 6.66
N MET A 57 -7.68 -8.85 7.96
CA MET A 57 -6.64 -9.13 8.95
C MET A 57 -6.28 -10.62 9.01
N ASN A 58 -7.27 -11.50 8.94
CA ASN A 58 -7.04 -12.95 8.84
C ASN A 58 -6.25 -13.30 7.58
N TYR A 59 -6.64 -12.75 6.42
CA TYR A 59 -5.92 -12.99 5.17
C TYR A 59 -4.44 -12.57 5.25
N LEU A 60 -4.15 -11.39 5.79
CA LEU A 60 -2.78 -10.92 5.96
C LEU A 60 -1.98 -11.84 6.89
N GLN A 61 -2.59 -12.27 7.99
CA GLN A 61 -1.98 -13.20 8.93
C GLN A 61 -1.70 -14.57 8.30
N ASP A 62 -2.68 -15.15 7.61
CA ASP A 62 -2.56 -16.47 6.96
C ASP A 62 -1.53 -16.46 5.83
N ALA A 63 -1.42 -15.33 5.13
CA ALA A 63 -0.41 -15.11 4.09
C ALA A 63 0.99 -14.79 4.64
N GLY A 64 1.16 -14.66 5.96
CA GLY A 64 2.42 -14.26 6.59
C GLY A 64 2.83 -12.81 6.24
N ILE A 65 1.86 -11.95 5.94
CA ILE A 65 2.12 -10.56 5.56
C ILE A 65 2.12 -9.68 6.81
N GLU A 66 3.28 -9.09 7.12
CA GLU A 66 3.41 -8.13 8.21
C GLU A 66 2.81 -6.77 7.84
N VAL A 67 2.03 -6.20 8.76
CA VAL A 67 1.51 -4.84 8.63
C VAL A 67 2.48 -3.87 9.31
N ILE A 68 3.10 -3.01 8.51
CA ILE A 68 4.04 -1.98 8.95
C ILE A 68 3.25 -0.84 9.59
N ARG A 69 3.48 -0.58 10.86
CA ARG A 69 2.80 0.50 11.60
C ARG A 69 3.18 1.88 11.06
N THR A 70 2.24 2.81 11.17
CA THR A 70 2.51 4.22 10.90
C THR A 70 3.48 4.76 11.96
N PRO A 71 4.64 5.32 11.56
CA PRO A 71 5.61 5.86 12.48
C PRO A 71 5.12 7.19 13.09
N ASN A 72 5.75 7.60 14.18
CA ASN A 72 5.54 8.93 14.71
C ASN A 72 6.31 9.97 13.87
N ILE A 73 5.63 10.55 12.89
CA ILE A 73 6.19 11.58 12.02
C ILE A 73 5.86 12.94 12.64
N PRO A 74 6.85 13.81 12.93
CA PRO A 74 6.57 15.17 13.38
C PRO A 74 5.68 15.88 12.35
N LEU A 75 4.57 16.45 12.82
CA LEU A 75 3.61 17.15 11.92
C LEU A 75 4.29 18.29 11.16
N GLU A 76 5.23 19.00 11.81
CA GLU A 76 6.03 20.05 11.18
C GLU A 76 6.79 19.56 9.94
N THR A 77 7.32 18.33 9.99
CA THR A 77 8.01 17.73 8.82
C THR A 77 7.07 17.59 7.63
N LEU A 78 5.83 17.13 7.88
CA LEU A 78 4.83 16.98 6.82
C LEU A 78 4.35 18.32 6.29
N ILE A 79 4.14 19.30 7.18
CA ILE A 79 3.78 20.69 6.81
C ILE A 79 4.88 21.30 5.96
N ASP A 80 6.13 21.20 6.38
CA ASP A 80 7.29 21.74 5.66
C ASP A 80 7.39 21.15 4.24
N MET A 81 7.23 19.83 4.12
CA MET A 81 7.24 19.18 2.82
C MET A 81 6.07 19.62 1.94
N ALA A 82 4.87 19.75 2.50
CA ALA A 82 3.70 20.21 1.75
C ALA A 82 3.84 21.66 1.27
N VAL A 83 4.30 22.57 2.15
CA VAL A 83 4.52 23.98 1.82
C VAL A 83 5.61 24.15 0.75
N LYS A 84 6.70 23.37 0.87
CA LYS A 84 7.81 23.38 -0.10
C LYS A 84 7.52 22.57 -1.35
N LYS A 85 6.36 21.92 -1.45
CA LYS A 85 5.96 21.03 -2.56
C LYS A 85 7.00 19.94 -2.85
N GLN A 86 7.61 19.42 -1.80
CA GLN A 86 8.61 18.37 -1.91
C GLN A 86 7.91 17.01 -2.08
N PRO A 87 8.33 16.16 -3.01
CA PRO A 87 7.76 14.83 -3.16
C PRO A 87 7.77 14.05 -1.83
N PRO A 88 6.66 13.34 -1.54
CA PRO A 88 5.55 12.98 -2.42
C PRO A 88 4.41 14.01 -2.55
N PHE A 89 4.57 15.24 -2.02
CA PHE A 89 3.56 16.29 -2.24
C PHE A 89 3.66 16.83 -3.66
N GLU A 90 2.51 16.89 -4.36
CA GLU A 90 2.43 17.39 -5.72
C GLU A 90 2.40 18.92 -5.77
N GLU A 91 2.87 19.51 -6.88
CA GLU A 91 2.80 20.96 -7.11
C GLU A 91 1.36 21.49 -7.19
N LYS A 92 0.43 20.66 -7.64
CA LYS A 92 -0.98 21.02 -7.80
C LYS A 92 -1.85 20.21 -6.85
N GLY A 93 -2.32 20.87 -5.79
CA GLY A 93 -3.27 20.31 -4.84
C GLY A 93 -2.66 19.80 -3.52
N GLU A 94 -3.52 19.37 -2.62
CA GLU A 94 -3.15 18.87 -1.29
C GLU A 94 -2.88 17.34 -1.29
N LYS A 95 -2.51 16.79 -2.45
CA LYS A 95 -2.20 15.37 -2.60
C LYS A 95 -0.79 15.09 -2.10
N GLY A 96 -0.58 13.86 -1.62
CA GLY A 96 0.73 13.38 -1.20
C GLY A 96 0.85 13.10 0.30
N PHE A 97 -0.12 13.49 1.13
CA PHE A 97 -0.07 13.20 2.58
C PHE A 97 -0.01 11.69 2.86
N ARG A 98 -0.87 10.91 2.21
CA ARG A 98 -0.87 9.44 2.36
C ARG A 98 0.44 8.83 1.87
N ASP A 99 0.93 9.31 0.75
CA ASP A 99 2.17 8.81 0.15
C ASP A 99 3.38 9.15 1.03
N ALA A 100 3.37 10.34 1.68
CA ALA A 100 4.36 10.69 2.69
C ALA A 100 4.31 9.74 3.90
N VAL A 101 3.11 9.44 4.41
CA VAL A 101 2.96 8.49 5.52
C VAL A 101 3.44 7.10 5.11
N ILE A 102 3.12 6.62 3.90
CA ILE A 102 3.61 5.33 3.37
C ILE A 102 5.13 5.34 3.28
N LEU A 103 5.72 6.38 2.68
CA LEU A 103 7.16 6.55 2.54
C LEU A 103 7.89 6.47 3.90
N PHE A 104 7.45 7.27 4.86
CA PHE A 104 8.05 7.28 6.20
C PHE A 104 7.84 5.98 6.95
N SER A 105 6.70 5.30 6.75
CA SER A 105 6.47 3.97 7.35
C SER A 105 7.49 2.95 6.85
N ILE A 106 7.81 2.96 5.56
CA ILE A 106 8.80 2.05 4.96
C ILE A 106 10.20 2.39 5.48
N ILE A 107 10.59 3.67 5.46
CA ILE A 107 11.90 4.12 5.93
C ILE A 107 12.12 3.75 7.40
N ASP A 108 11.13 4.01 8.26
CA ASP A 108 11.20 3.70 9.69
C ASP A 108 11.27 2.19 9.95
N HIS A 109 10.44 1.41 9.25
CA HIS A 109 10.46 -0.04 9.34
C HIS A 109 11.83 -0.62 8.91
N MET A 110 12.40 -0.13 7.82
CA MET A 110 13.73 -0.54 7.38
C MET A 110 14.80 -0.18 8.40
N LYS A 111 14.72 1.01 9.00
CA LYS A 111 15.64 1.46 10.04
C LYS A 111 15.54 0.60 11.29
N THR A 112 14.32 0.38 11.80
CA THR A 112 14.05 -0.38 13.01
C THR A 112 14.54 -1.82 12.92
N ASN A 113 14.39 -2.43 11.73
CA ASN A 113 14.82 -3.82 11.48
C ASN A 113 16.24 -3.93 10.88
N SER A 114 16.97 -2.82 10.78
CA SER A 114 18.32 -2.77 10.19
C SER A 114 18.38 -3.31 8.76
N PHE A 115 17.31 -3.13 7.99
CA PHE A 115 17.26 -3.50 6.58
C PHE A 115 17.94 -2.44 5.72
N SER A 116 19.00 -2.83 5.01
CA SER A 116 19.70 -1.93 4.08
C SER A 116 19.13 -1.98 2.66
N ASN A 117 18.33 -2.98 2.32
CA ASN A 117 17.74 -3.15 0.99
C ASN A 117 16.28 -3.55 1.10
N ALA A 118 15.44 -2.96 0.26
CA ALA A 118 14.02 -3.30 0.14
C ALA A 118 13.56 -3.26 -1.32
N ILE A 119 12.42 -3.89 -1.57
CA ILE A 119 11.72 -3.82 -2.83
C ILE A 119 10.34 -3.28 -2.55
N LEU A 120 10.00 -2.17 -3.21
CA LEU A 120 8.66 -1.61 -3.20
C LEU A 120 7.96 -1.97 -4.51
N VAL A 121 6.81 -2.63 -4.40
CA VAL A 121 5.94 -2.87 -5.55
C VAL A 121 4.83 -1.83 -5.52
N SER A 122 4.86 -0.90 -6.47
CA SER A 122 3.85 0.17 -6.60
C SER A 122 3.70 0.58 -8.05
N VAL A 123 2.47 0.85 -8.46
CA VAL A 123 2.16 1.46 -9.77
C VAL A 123 2.14 2.97 -9.71
N ASP A 124 2.19 3.55 -8.50
CA ASP A 124 2.18 5.00 -8.33
C ASP A 124 3.54 5.58 -8.71
N PRO A 125 3.59 6.50 -9.71
CA PRO A 125 4.83 7.08 -10.21
C PRO A 125 5.56 7.92 -9.16
N ILE A 126 4.87 8.40 -8.12
CA ILE A 126 5.48 9.23 -7.08
C ILE A 126 6.65 8.52 -6.39
N PHE A 127 6.56 7.20 -6.20
CA PHE A 127 7.62 6.43 -5.57
C PHE A 127 8.86 6.25 -6.45
N THR A 128 8.75 6.50 -7.78
CA THR A 128 9.90 6.50 -8.69
C THR A 128 10.60 7.86 -8.79
N HIS A 129 10.06 8.89 -8.13
CA HIS A 129 10.66 10.21 -8.14
C HIS A 129 12.04 10.20 -7.45
N TYR A 130 13.03 10.85 -8.07
CA TYR A 130 14.41 10.80 -7.58
C TYR A 130 14.56 11.29 -6.13
N GLU A 131 13.85 12.35 -5.72
CA GLU A 131 13.89 12.85 -4.34
C GLU A 131 13.33 11.86 -3.32
N VAL A 132 12.32 11.07 -3.71
CA VAL A 132 11.77 10.00 -2.88
C VAL A 132 12.82 8.90 -2.70
N ILE A 133 13.49 8.49 -3.78
CA ILE A 133 14.57 7.48 -3.74
C ILE A 133 15.76 7.98 -2.92
N ASP A 134 16.13 9.25 -3.06
CA ASP A 134 17.27 9.82 -2.33
C ASP A 134 17.01 9.89 -0.81
N ARG A 135 15.76 10.05 -0.37
CA ARG A 135 15.43 9.95 1.07
C ARG A 135 15.78 8.58 1.69
N PHE A 136 15.67 7.50 0.94
CA PHE A 136 16.16 6.20 1.39
C PHE A 136 17.68 6.16 1.46
N LYS A 137 18.36 6.68 0.45
CA LYS A 137 19.84 6.71 0.40
C LYS A 137 20.44 7.54 1.54
N GLU A 138 19.83 8.69 1.88
CA GLU A 138 20.22 9.52 3.01
C GLU A 138 20.18 8.77 4.35
N LYS A 139 19.38 7.73 4.46
CA LYS A 139 19.29 6.83 5.62
C LYS A 139 20.15 5.57 5.48
N GLY A 140 21.02 5.50 4.46
CA GLY A 140 21.83 4.31 4.18
C GLY A 140 21.03 3.11 3.66
N GLN A 141 19.85 3.36 3.10
CA GLN A 141 18.93 2.35 2.61
C GLN A 141 18.86 2.39 1.08
N ASN A 142 18.71 1.22 0.46
CA ASN A 142 18.51 1.09 -0.97
C ASN A 142 17.10 0.53 -1.22
N ILE A 143 16.39 1.13 -2.16
CA ILE A 143 15.08 0.66 -2.56
C ILE A 143 15.05 0.38 -4.07
N LEU A 144 14.51 -0.78 -4.44
CA LEU A 144 14.13 -1.10 -5.80
C LEU A 144 12.63 -0.93 -5.95
N ILE A 145 12.21 -0.34 -7.04
CA ILE A 145 10.78 -0.10 -7.30
C ILE A 145 10.39 -0.85 -8.56
N GLY A 146 9.39 -1.73 -8.42
CA GLY A 146 8.78 -2.46 -9.54
C GLY A 146 7.29 -2.19 -9.61
N LYS A 147 6.74 -2.12 -10.82
CA LYS A 147 5.29 -1.94 -11.04
C LYS A 147 4.49 -3.22 -10.81
N SER A 148 5.17 -4.36 -10.72
CA SER A 148 4.60 -5.66 -10.43
C SER A 148 5.60 -6.56 -9.72
N PHE A 149 5.12 -7.64 -9.09
CA PHE A 149 6.01 -8.66 -8.52
C PHE A 149 6.92 -9.31 -9.56
N ALA A 150 6.44 -9.50 -10.79
CA ALA A 150 7.23 -10.05 -11.88
C ALA A 150 8.41 -9.12 -12.22
N GLU A 151 8.15 -7.83 -12.39
CA GLU A 151 9.19 -6.83 -12.65
C GLU A 151 10.18 -6.73 -11.50
N ALA A 152 9.69 -6.67 -10.25
CA ALA A 152 10.53 -6.63 -9.06
C ALA A 152 11.47 -7.85 -8.98
N LYS A 153 10.96 -9.05 -9.25
CA LYS A 153 11.73 -10.29 -9.30
C LYS A 153 12.84 -10.25 -10.38
N GLU A 154 12.52 -9.73 -11.55
CA GLU A 154 13.48 -9.57 -12.65
C GLU A 154 14.60 -8.59 -12.29
N GLN A 155 14.25 -7.45 -11.67
CA GLN A 155 15.23 -6.46 -11.23
C GLN A 155 16.20 -7.05 -10.19
N VAL A 156 15.70 -7.83 -9.23
CA VAL A 156 16.53 -8.51 -8.23
C VAL A 156 17.47 -9.49 -8.89
N LYS A 157 16.97 -10.33 -9.82
CA LYS A 157 17.78 -11.28 -10.54
C LYS A 157 18.93 -10.60 -11.27
N LYS A 158 18.66 -9.51 -12.01
CA LYS A 158 19.69 -8.73 -12.70
C LYS A 158 20.76 -8.18 -11.75
N GLN A 159 20.36 -7.70 -10.56
CA GLN A 159 21.33 -7.22 -9.57
C GLN A 159 22.22 -8.33 -9.01
N ILE A 160 21.66 -9.52 -8.77
CA ILE A 160 22.42 -10.68 -8.30
C ILE A 160 23.43 -11.11 -9.36
N ASP A 161 22.99 -11.25 -10.62
CA ASP A 161 23.84 -11.65 -11.74
C ASP A 161 25.01 -10.66 -11.95
N THR A 162 24.74 -9.37 -11.87
CA THR A 162 25.75 -8.31 -11.96
C THR A 162 26.78 -8.40 -10.84
N LYS A 163 26.33 -8.64 -9.60
CA LYS A 163 27.24 -8.76 -8.44
C LYS A 163 28.11 -10.03 -8.53
N LEU A 164 27.55 -11.14 -8.99
CA LEU A 164 28.29 -12.40 -9.16
C LEU A 164 29.31 -12.29 -10.30
N GLY A 165 28.95 -11.65 -11.42
CA GLY A 165 29.87 -11.38 -12.53
C GLY A 165 31.09 -10.53 -12.10
N ALA A 166 30.81 -9.44 -11.34
CA ALA A 166 31.88 -8.57 -10.85
C ALA A 166 32.82 -9.24 -9.83
N GLN A 167 32.35 -10.24 -9.09
CA GLN A 167 33.18 -11.03 -8.17
C GLN A 167 34.05 -12.08 -8.90
N GLY A 168 33.53 -12.60 -10.01
CA GLY A 168 34.27 -13.54 -10.86
C GLY A 168 35.49 -12.93 -11.55
N GLU A 169 35.42 -11.66 -11.93
CA GLU A 169 36.53 -10.92 -12.55
C GLU A 169 37.63 -10.53 -11.55
N LYS A 170 37.27 -10.24 -10.29
CA LYS A 170 38.24 -9.91 -9.23
C LYS A 170 39.06 -11.11 -8.74
N LYS A 171 38.62 -12.34 -8.98
CA LYS A 171 39.37 -13.57 -8.64
C LYS A 171 40.30 -14.06 -9.72
N LYS A 172 40.32 -13.42 -10.90
CA LYS A 172 41.18 -13.75 -12.03
C LYS A 172 42.37 -12.79 -12.20
N LYS A 173 42.54 -11.83 -11.30
CA LYS A 173 43.73 -10.97 -11.18
C LYS A 173 44.47 -11.33 -9.87
#